data_32b1961b918c26d90adae2f69751d160
#
_entry.id   32b1961b918c26d90adae2f69751d160
#
_cell.length_a   1.000
_cell.length_b   1.000
_cell.length_c   1.000
_cell.angle_alpha   90.00
_cell.angle_beta   90.00
_cell.angle_gamma   90.00
#
_symmetry.space_group_name_H-M   'P 1'
#
loop_
_entity.id
_entity.type
_entity.pdbx_description
1 polymer ?
#
loop_
_entity_poly.entity_id
_entity_poly.type
_entity_poly.pdbx_seq_one_letter_code
_entity_poly.pdbx_strand_id
1 'polypeptide(L)'
;VLWCQQAGVMAGRSGDKLAPEDTITTAEALVMLERAAGLPDVGQLRDDLEILAAHHRPVGSQGEADAVRYLRDRFEEMGYSVTLQPYTDGQGRTGHNVAAVKAASVPDADILVLSAHHDSVPTAYGANDNASGVAALLYTAEALRNVPTDTEVRFLSFTDEENGKNGSRTYTASLTEEERTRIVGAIQFDMLGGLGSTGTLVCTVDGEANWVSDLLQKKNPGLESGVETASDHTSFQLSGIPAVLLMQRGRGYLYHSAADTAEQLDLYAIAAAADSAAAAAEEICSADTSYRALAREQGERGAYRQTRQNMIYFGSSRADTEAYIGAAGEPVGASEISGEGWTDTYETYHYSMHWFDSKVPMSTYYQYRNGFLERIELRPEETGYTGEQVRELIEAMYGSPVSEEGGQTGWSDPIYSKYITLSRDQEGCLVTVGNYSVGITNVLASYPV
;
A
#
# COMPACT_ATOMS: atom_id res chain seq x y z
N VAL A 1 29.29 -34.45 11.94
CA VAL A 1 28.67 -34.81 10.65
C VAL A 1 27.24 -35.29 10.89
N LEU A 2 27.02 -36.39 11.67
CA LEU A 2 25.67 -36.95 11.90
C LEU A 2 24.70 -35.93 12.52
N TRP A 3 25.17 -35.13 13.48
CA TRP A 3 24.37 -34.07 14.08
C TRP A 3 23.95 -33.00 13.05
N CYS A 4 24.90 -32.58 12.20
CA CYS A 4 24.60 -31.56 11.15
C CYS A 4 23.57 -32.10 10.14
N GLN A 5 23.58 -33.40 9.84
CA GLN A 5 22.58 -34.02 8.98
C GLN A 5 21.21 -34.09 9.66
N GLN A 6 21.18 -34.53 10.94
CA GLN A 6 19.93 -34.61 11.72
C GLN A 6 19.30 -33.21 12.00
N ALA A 7 20.15 -32.19 12.15
CA ALA A 7 19.72 -30.80 12.33
C ALA A 7 19.41 -30.08 11.00
N GLY A 8 19.48 -30.75 9.86
CA GLY A 8 19.24 -30.17 8.56
C GLY A 8 20.33 -29.19 8.06
N VAL A 9 21.43 -29.04 8.80
CA VAL A 9 22.54 -28.11 8.44
C VAL A 9 23.30 -28.59 7.20
N MET A 10 23.37 -29.93 6.99
CA MET A 10 24.04 -30.51 5.82
C MET A 10 23.10 -31.48 5.10
N ALA A 11 22.98 -31.32 3.78
CA ALA A 11 22.35 -32.26 2.88
C ALA A 11 23.42 -33.03 2.07
N GLY A 12 23.12 -34.23 1.65
CA GLY A 12 24.03 -35.02 0.79
C GLY A 12 24.04 -34.50 -0.65
N ARG A 13 25.20 -34.55 -1.31
CA ARG A 13 25.34 -34.10 -2.71
C ARG A 13 24.67 -35.02 -3.74
N SER A 14 24.50 -36.29 -3.41
CA SER A 14 23.76 -37.24 -4.25
C SER A 14 23.22 -38.38 -3.40
N GLY A 15 21.91 -38.61 -3.42
CA GLY A 15 21.26 -39.73 -2.76
C GLY A 15 21.55 -39.85 -1.26
N ASP A 16 21.49 -38.74 -0.53
CA ASP A 16 21.69 -38.59 0.92
C ASP A 16 23.10 -39.06 1.42
N LYS A 17 24.08 -39.16 0.53
CA LYS A 17 25.45 -39.47 0.91
C LYS A 17 26.22 -38.21 1.24
N LEU A 18 26.69 -38.12 2.47
CA LEU A 18 27.64 -37.08 2.88
C LEU A 18 29.03 -37.40 2.32
N ALA A 19 29.73 -36.40 1.83
CA ALA A 19 31.10 -36.42 1.36
C ALA A 19 31.97 -35.51 2.24
N PRO A 20 32.29 -35.92 3.48
CA PRO A 20 32.93 -35.08 4.48
C PRO A 20 34.35 -34.64 4.11
N GLU A 21 34.99 -35.33 3.18
CA GLU A 21 36.36 -35.06 2.70
C GLU A 21 36.38 -34.08 1.49
N ASP A 22 35.22 -33.78 0.91
CA ASP A 22 35.11 -32.86 -0.24
C ASP A 22 35.27 -31.42 0.22
N THR A 23 35.91 -30.61 -0.63
CA THR A 23 35.90 -29.18 -0.46
C THR A 23 34.51 -28.60 -0.72
N ILE A 24 34.11 -27.63 0.08
CA ILE A 24 32.88 -26.88 -0.11
C ILE A 24 33.18 -25.49 -0.68
N THR A 25 32.28 -24.95 -1.48
CA THR A 25 32.34 -23.57 -1.95
C THR A 25 31.99 -22.61 -0.81
N THR A 26 32.38 -21.35 -0.96
CA THR A 26 31.97 -20.30 0.00
C THR A 26 30.44 -20.21 0.13
N ALA A 27 29.72 -20.36 -0.99
CA ALA A 27 28.26 -20.36 -0.99
C ALA A 27 27.67 -21.54 -0.19
N GLU A 28 28.17 -22.76 -0.39
CA GLU A 28 27.75 -23.96 0.38
C GLU A 28 28.07 -23.79 1.88
N ALA A 29 29.22 -23.21 2.22
CA ALA A 29 29.59 -22.92 3.61
C ALA A 29 28.65 -21.91 4.25
N LEU A 30 28.26 -20.88 3.51
CA LEU A 30 27.32 -19.86 3.98
C LEU A 30 25.94 -20.48 4.31
N VAL A 31 25.37 -21.25 3.38
CA VAL A 31 24.09 -21.95 3.58
C VAL A 31 24.15 -22.89 4.80
N MET A 32 25.27 -23.59 5.00
CA MET A 32 25.43 -24.41 6.20
C MET A 32 25.48 -23.61 7.49
N LEU A 33 26.12 -22.44 7.48
CA LEU A 33 26.18 -21.54 8.63
C LEU A 33 24.80 -20.95 8.94
N GLU A 34 24.06 -20.54 7.92
CA GLU A 34 22.68 -20.03 8.03
C GLU A 34 21.76 -21.07 8.66
N ARG A 35 21.77 -22.32 8.17
CA ARG A 35 21.01 -23.43 8.75
C ARG A 35 21.44 -23.76 10.18
N ALA A 36 22.75 -23.72 10.47
CA ALA A 36 23.27 -23.93 11.82
C ALA A 36 22.85 -22.82 12.80
N ALA A 37 22.67 -21.61 12.30
CA ALA A 37 22.16 -20.47 13.05
C ALA A 37 20.62 -20.49 13.18
N GLY A 38 19.93 -21.44 12.53
CA GLY A 38 18.47 -21.51 12.51
C GLY A 38 17.81 -20.41 11.67
N LEU A 39 18.57 -19.83 10.73
CA LEU A 39 18.04 -18.85 9.81
C LEU A 39 17.22 -19.54 8.70
N PRO A 40 16.18 -18.88 8.15
CA PRO A 40 15.39 -19.41 7.05
C PRO A 40 16.24 -19.59 5.79
N ASP A 41 15.86 -20.54 4.94
CA ASP A 41 16.46 -20.70 3.61
C ASP A 41 15.89 -19.60 2.69
N VAL A 42 16.72 -18.64 2.33
CA VAL A 42 16.36 -17.50 1.48
C VAL A 42 16.85 -17.63 0.04
N GLY A 43 17.29 -18.83 -0.37
CA GLY A 43 17.82 -19.05 -1.72
C GLY A 43 16.80 -18.71 -2.81
N GLN A 44 15.61 -19.31 -2.74
CA GLN A 44 14.56 -19.06 -3.72
C GLN A 44 14.04 -17.60 -3.65
N LEU A 45 13.93 -17.03 -2.44
CA LEU A 45 13.54 -15.63 -2.27
C LEU A 45 14.53 -14.68 -2.97
N ARG A 46 15.83 -14.98 -2.90
CA ARG A 46 16.86 -14.24 -3.62
C ARG A 46 16.68 -14.35 -5.12
N ASP A 47 16.49 -15.56 -5.65
CA ASP A 47 16.31 -15.81 -7.08
C ASP A 47 15.06 -15.07 -7.59
N ASP A 48 13.93 -15.15 -6.88
CA ASP A 48 12.70 -14.45 -7.20
C ASP A 48 12.91 -12.93 -7.25
N LEU A 49 13.59 -12.37 -6.23
CA LEU A 49 13.91 -10.95 -6.16
C LEU A 49 14.82 -10.47 -7.30
N GLU A 50 15.91 -11.20 -7.59
CA GLU A 50 16.88 -10.85 -8.64
C GLU A 50 16.23 -10.87 -10.03
N ILE A 51 15.36 -11.87 -10.31
CA ILE A 51 14.62 -11.97 -11.57
C ILE A 51 13.64 -10.79 -11.71
N LEU A 52 12.87 -10.48 -10.67
CA LEU A 52 11.89 -9.40 -10.69
C LEU A 52 12.56 -8.02 -10.81
N ALA A 53 13.69 -7.80 -10.14
CA ALA A 53 14.42 -6.56 -10.18
C ALA A 53 15.40 -6.42 -11.37
N ALA A 54 15.42 -7.38 -12.29
CA ALA A 54 16.32 -7.35 -13.45
C ALA A 54 16.00 -6.23 -14.46
N HIS A 55 14.74 -5.80 -14.50
CA HIS A 55 14.25 -4.79 -15.46
C HIS A 55 13.30 -3.81 -14.79
N HIS A 56 13.23 -2.58 -15.34
CA HIS A 56 12.17 -1.64 -14.99
C HIS A 56 10.82 -2.20 -15.44
N ARG A 57 9.79 -2.08 -14.61
CA ARG A 57 8.48 -2.72 -14.80
C ARG A 57 7.30 -1.72 -14.83
N PRO A 58 7.43 -0.54 -15.47
CA PRO A 58 6.27 0.33 -15.56
C PRO A 58 5.15 -0.31 -16.36
N VAL A 59 3.90 0.03 -16.03
CA VAL A 59 2.70 -0.52 -16.67
C VAL A 59 2.80 -0.50 -18.20
N GLY A 60 2.46 -1.63 -18.85
CA GLY A 60 2.51 -1.81 -20.29
C GLY A 60 3.91 -1.99 -20.89
N SER A 61 4.96 -2.08 -20.05
CA SER A 61 6.33 -2.35 -20.52
C SER A 61 6.59 -3.85 -20.74
N GLN A 62 7.69 -4.15 -21.44
CA GLN A 62 8.16 -5.54 -21.57
C GLN A 62 8.59 -6.11 -20.22
N GLY A 63 9.21 -5.30 -19.36
CA GLY A 63 9.62 -5.73 -18.02
C GLY A 63 8.45 -6.13 -17.14
N GLU A 64 7.34 -5.38 -17.19
CA GLU A 64 6.10 -5.79 -16.52
C GLU A 64 5.53 -7.10 -17.10
N ALA A 65 5.46 -7.21 -18.43
CA ALA A 65 4.97 -8.44 -19.08
C ALA A 65 5.83 -9.67 -18.74
N ASP A 66 7.14 -9.49 -18.55
CA ASP A 66 8.05 -10.55 -18.13
C ASP A 66 7.81 -10.92 -16.66
N ALA A 67 7.58 -9.94 -15.77
CA ALA A 67 7.22 -10.17 -14.37
C ALA A 67 5.88 -10.92 -14.25
N VAL A 68 4.85 -10.51 -14.99
CA VAL A 68 3.55 -11.18 -15.02
C VAL A 68 3.69 -12.65 -15.44
N ARG A 69 4.48 -12.93 -16.49
CA ARG A 69 4.75 -14.31 -16.95
C ARG A 69 5.48 -15.10 -15.85
N TYR A 70 6.52 -14.53 -15.28
CA TYR A 70 7.27 -15.16 -14.20
C TYR A 70 6.38 -15.51 -13.01
N LEU A 71 5.57 -14.57 -12.54
CA LEU A 71 4.64 -14.75 -11.43
C LEU A 71 3.62 -15.87 -11.71
N ARG A 72 3.02 -15.85 -12.91
CA ARG A 72 2.11 -16.91 -13.31
C ARG A 72 2.79 -18.28 -13.21
N ASP A 73 3.96 -18.42 -13.82
CA ASP A 73 4.68 -19.69 -13.89
C ASP A 73 5.06 -20.16 -12.48
N ARG A 74 5.51 -19.25 -11.59
CA ARG A 74 5.85 -19.58 -10.20
C ARG A 74 4.62 -20.06 -9.41
N PHE A 75 3.48 -19.39 -9.51
CA PHE A 75 2.26 -19.82 -8.82
C PHE A 75 1.71 -21.14 -9.38
N GLU A 76 1.78 -21.37 -10.70
CA GLU A 76 1.38 -22.62 -11.33
C GLU A 76 2.29 -23.79 -10.88
N GLU A 77 3.60 -23.58 -10.74
CA GLU A 77 4.55 -24.56 -10.18
C GLU A 77 4.22 -24.94 -8.73
N MET A 78 3.72 -24.01 -7.94
CA MET A 78 3.20 -24.28 -6.60
C MET A 78 1.87 -25.02 -6.61
N GLY A 79 1.22 -25.17 -7.76
CA GLY A 79 -0.08 -25.86 -7.95
C GLY A 79 -1.30 -24.98 -7.72
N TYR A 80 -1.15 -23.68 -7.74
CA TYR A 80 -2.25 -22.72 -7.63
C TYR A 80 -2.94 -22.49 -8.98
N SER A 81 -4.24 -22.21 -8.97
CA SER A 81 -4.97 -21.75 -10.15
C SER A 81 -4.69 -20.27 -10.39
N VAL A 82 -4.20 -19.93 -11.58
CA VAL A 82 -3.83 -18.54 -11.90
C VAL A 82 -4.77 -17.95 -12.92
N THR A 83 -5.17 -16.70 -12.70
CA THR A 83 -5.90 -15.87 -13.66
C THR A 83 -5.20 -14.52 -13.83
N LEU A 84 -5.27 -13.96 -15.03
CA LEU A 84 -4.75 -12.64 -15.35
C LEU A 84 -5.94 -11.69 -15.58
N GLN A 85 -5.98 -10.60 -14.80
CA GLN A 85 -6.99 -9.55 -14.97
C GLN A 85 -6.36 -8.37 -15.70
N PRO A 86 -6.78 -8.06 -16.94
CA PRO A 86 -6.24 -6.94 -17.69
C PRO A 86 -6.69 -5.61 -17.08
N TYR A 87 -5.80 -4.65 -17.10
CA TYR A 87 -6.04 -3.24 -16.81
C TYR A 87 -5.48 -2.40 -17.95
N THR A 88 -6.21 -1.39 -18.39
CA THR A 88 -5.73 -0.43 -19.40
C THR A 88 -5.88 0.97 -18.85
N ASP A 89 -4.79 1.71 -18.83
CA ASP A 89 -4.75 3.08 -18.33
C ASP A 89 -5.34 4.11 -19.33
N GLY A 90 -5.43 5.36 -18.90
CA GLY A 90 -5.93 6.47 -19.73
C GLY A 90 -5.06 6.79 -20.95
N GLN A 91 -3.84 6.24 -21.04
CA GLN A 91 -2.92 6.38 -22.18
C GLN A 91 -2.95 5.17 -23.12
N GLY A 92 -3.78 4.17 -22.84
CA GLY A 92 -3.92 2.95 -23.63
C GLY A 92 -2.81 1.92 -23.35
N ARG A 93 -2.03 2.05 -22.27
CA ARG A 93 -1.07 1.05 -21.84
C ARG A 93 -1.81 -0.04 -21.07
N THR A 94 -1.51 -1.29 -21.39
CA THR A 94 -2.18 -2.44 -20.75
C THR A 94 -1.19 -3.22 -19.89
N GLY A 95 -1.53 -3.36 -18.61
CA GLY A 95 -0.90 -4.26 -17.65
C GLY A 95 -1.86 -5.34 -17.19
N HIS A 96 -1.42 -6.23 -16.31
CA HIS A 96 -2.24 -7.33 -15.83
C HIS A 96 -2.02 -7.56 -14.33
N ASN A 97 -3.09 -7.56 -13.55
CA ASN A 97 -3.04 -8.17 -12.23
C ASN A 97 -2.89 -9.69 -12.36
N VAL A 98 -2.07 -10.28 -11.52
CA VAL A 98 -1.93 -11.74 -11.40
C VAL A 98 -2.68 -12.19 -10.15
N ALA A 99 -3.62 -13.11 -10.30
CA ALA A 99 -4.39 -13.66 -9.19
C ALA A 99 -4.21 -15.18 -9.14
N ALA A 100 -3.53 -15.67 -8.10
CA ALA A 100 -3.36 -17.08 -7.82
C ALA A 100 -4.25 -17.49 -6.64
N VAL A 101 -4.91 -18.63 -6.74
CA VAL A 101 -5.90 -19.08 -5.76
C VAL A 101 -5.54 -20.44 -5.20
N LYS A 102 -5.45 -20.49 -3.87
CA LYS A 102 -5.47 -21.73 -3.09
C LYS A 102 -6.92 -21.98 -2.67
N ALA A 103 -7.54 -22.96 -3.29
CA ALA A 103 -8.92 -23.31 -3.01
C ALA A 103 -9.12 -23.82 -1.59
N ALA A 104 -10.22 -23.45 -0.96
CA ALA A 104 -10.67 -24.04 0.29
C ALA A 104 -11.22 -25.46 0.10
N SER A 105 -11.18 -26.25 1.16
CA SER A 105 -11.76 -27.59 1.19
C SER A 105 -13.28 -27.61 1.41
N VAL A 106 -13.87 -26.47 1.77
CA VAL A 106 -15.29 -26.33 2.08
C VAL A 106 -15.96 -25.33 1.13
N PRO A 107 -17.26 -25.50 0.81
CA PRO A 107 -18.01 -24.53 0.04
C PRO A 107 -18.25 -23.25 0.89
N ASP A 108 -18.48 -22.12 0.22
CA ASP A 108 -18.77 -20.83 0.85
C ASP A 108 -17.71 -20.42 1.90
N ALA A 109 -16.45 -20.77 1.66
CA ALA A 109 -15.33 -20.49 2.54
C ALA A 109 -15.07 -18.96 2.69
N ASP A 110 -14.50 -18.56 3.82
CA ASP A 110 -13.90 -17.25 3.96
C ASP A 110 -12.76 -17.08 2.94
N ILE A 111 -12.42 -15.84 2.61
CA ILE A 111 -11.33 -15.52 1.70
C ILE A 111 -10.32 -14.65 2.43
N LEU A 112 -9.05 -15.05 2.43
CA LEU A 112 -7.93 -14.23 2.85
C LEU A 112 -7.17 -13.76 1.61
N VAL A 113 -6.83 -12.47 1.57
CA VAL A 113 -6.00 -11.88 0.51
C VAL A 113 -4.60 -11.61 1.02
N LEU A 114 -3.58 -12.03 0.25
CA LEU A 114 -2.18 -11.67 0.41
C LEU A 114 -1.76 -10.99 -0.89
N SER A 115 -1.11 -9.82 -0.82
CA SER A 115 -0.86 -9.05 -2.04
C SER A 115 0.45 -8.26 -2.02
N ALA A 116 0.92 -7.91 -3.22
CA ALA A 116 2.02 -6.98 -3.50
C ALA A 116 1.79 -6.35 -4.87
N HIS A 117 2.45 -5.23 -5.22
CA HIS A 117 2.47 -4.77 -6.61
C HIS A 117 3.78 -5.19 -7.28
N HIS A 118 3.73 -5.45 -8.58
CA HIS A 118 4.90 -5.88 -9.34
C HIS A 118 5.42 -4.83 -10.33
N ASP A 119 4.68 -3.75 -10.55
CA ASP A 119 5.19 -2.64 -11.34
C ASP A 119 6.25 -1.84 -10.57
N SER A 120 6.96 -0.98 -11.26
CA SER A 120 7.90 -0.03 -10.71
C SER A 120 7.83 1.28 -11.48
N VAL A 121 8.32 2.38 -10.88
CA VAL A 121 8.49 3.63 -11.61
C VAL A 121 9.47 3.44 -12.79
N PRO A 122 9.33 4.22 -13.89
CA PRO A 122 10.19 4.08 -15.07
C PRO A 122 11.68 4.31 -14.82
N THR A 123 12.03 4.97 -13.71
CA THR A 123 13.39 5.40 -13.37
C THR A 123 14.12 4.47 -12.39
N ALA A 124 13.42 3.46 -11.84
CA ALA A 124 13.97 2.54 -10.85
C ALA A 124 13.80 1.09 -11.27
N TYR A 125 14.74 0.22 -10.85
CA TYR A 125 14.58 -1.23 -10.96
C TYR A 125 13.50 -1.74 -10.00
N GLY A 126 13.21 -0.98 -8.95
CA GLY A 126 12.17 -1.31 -7.99
C GLY A 126 12.46 -2.62 -7.25
N ALA A 127 13.69 -2.81 -6.76
CA ALA A 127 14.05 -3.98 -5.98
C ALA A 127 13.38 -3.91 -4.60
N ASN A 128 13.50 -2.79 -3.92
CA ASN A 128 12.78 -2.53 -2.68
C ASN A 128 11.31 -2.21 -2.96
N ASP A 129 11.06 -1.36 -3.96
CA ASP A 129 9.74 -0.89 -4.39
C ASP A 129 9.37 -1.41 -5.79
N ASN A 130 8.73 -2.62 -5.98
CA ASN A 130 8.32 -3.51 -4.88
C ASN A 130 8.58 -4.99 -5.22
N ALA A 131 9.74 -5.31 -5.85
CA ALA A 131 10.12 -6.72 -6.04
C ALA A 131 10.30 -7.44 -4.68
N SER A 132 10.67 -6.70 -3.61
CA SER A 132 10.80 -7.25 -2.26
C SER A 132 9.46 -7.76 -1.71
N GLY A 133 8.38 -7.00 -1.88
CA GLY A 133 7.04 -7.40 -1.48
C GLY A 133 6.53 -8.57 -2.32
N VAL A 134 6.83 -8.59 -3.63
CA VAL A 134 6.47 -9.72 -4.49
C VAL A 134 7.23 -10.98 -4.10
N ALA A 135 8.52 -10.88 -3.79
CA ALA A 135 9.30 -12.03 -3.30
C ALA A 135 8.78 -12.55 -1.95
N ALA A 136 8.36 -11.64 -1.04
CA ALA A 136 7.69 -12.02 0.21
C ALA A 136 6.35 -12.73 -0.03
N LEU A 137 5.57 -12.26 -1.02
CA LEU A 137 4.31 -12.89 -1.43
C LEU A 137 4.53 -14.31 -1.95
N LEU A 138 5.52 -14.52 -2.83
CA LEU A 138 5.89 -15.84 -3.35
C LEU A 138 6.40 -16.77 -2.24
N TYR A 139 7.24 -16.26 -1.34
CA TYR A 139 7.73 -17.00 -0.18
C TYR A 139 6.59 -17.45 0.74
N THR A 140 5.65 -16.55 1.02
CA THR A 140 4.45 -16.87 1.81
C THR A 140 3.57 -17.90 1.10
N ALA A 141 3.42 -17.80 -0.22
CA ALA A 141 2.66 -18.77 -1.00
C ALA A 141 3.30 -20.17 -0.94
N GLU A 142 4.62 -20.28 -1.07
CA GLU A 142 5.33 -21.57 -0.92
C GLU A 142 5.15 -22.15 0.49
N ALA A 143 5.24 -21.33 1.54
CA ALA A 143 5.02 -21.76 2.91
C ALA A 143 3.61 -22.34 3.12
N LEU A 144 2.61 -21.75 2.49
CA LEU A 144 1.21 -22.18 2.59
C LEU A 144 0.84 -23.31 1.63
N ARG A 145 1.72 -23.70 0.72
CA ARG A 145 1.42 -24.67 -0.35
C ARG A 145 0.76 -25.94 0.15
N ASN A 146 1.31 -26.56 1.19
CA ASN A 146 0.86 -27.83 1.73
C ASN A 146 0.00 -27.68 3.00
N VAL A 147 -0.35 -26.48 3.43
CA VAL A 147 -1.20 -26.23 4.58
C VAL A 147 -2.65 -26.57 4.21
N PRO A 148 -3.32 -27.53 4.89
CA PRO A 148 -4.74 -27.74 4.68
C PRO A 148 -5.54 -26.48 5.04
N THR A 149 -6.56 -26.15 4.27
CA THR A 149 -7.34 -24.94 4.51
C THR A 149 -8.81 -25.11 4.24
N ASP A 150 -9.67 -24.58 5.12
CA ASP A 150 -11.08 -24.32 4.90
C ASP A 150 -11.36 -22.86 4.49
N THR A 151 -10.31 -22.03 4.40
CA THR A 151 -10.32 -20.65 3.90
C THR A 151 -9.70 -20.61 2.51
N GLU A 152 -10.33 -19.96 1.56
CA GLU A 152 -9.71 -19.65 0.26
C GLU A 152 -8.61 -18.60 0.45
N VAL A 153 -7.41 -18.85 -0.07
CA VAL A 153 -6.33 -17.86 -0.03
C VAL A 153 -6.07 -17.34 -1.44
N ARG A 154 -6.15 -16.03 -1.59
CA ARG A 154 -5.84 -15.33 -2.85
C ARG A 154 -4.51 -14.60 -2.74
N PHE A 155 -3.56 -14.99 -3.58
CA PHE A 155 -2.28 -14.30 -3.76
C PHE A 155 -2.41 -13.38 -4.96
N LEU A 156 -2.34 -12.07 -4.74
CA LEU A 156 -2.58 -11.06 -5.76
C LEU A 156 -1.31 -10.24 -6.01
N SER A 157 -0.91 -10.12 -7.27
CA SER A 157 0.14 -9.19 -7.62
C SER A 157 -0.44 -8.14 -8.57
N PHE A 158 -0.39 -6.87 -8.14
CA PHE A 158 -1.04 -5.77 -8.82
C PHE A 158 -0.11 -5.08 -9.83
N THR A 159 -0.69 -4.60 -10.93
CA THR A 159 -0.09 -3.67 -11.88
C THR A 159 -0.45 -2.25 -11.52
N ASP A 160 0.33 -1.28 -12.01
CA ASP A 160 0.01 0.15 -12.01
C ASP A 160 -0.33 0.73 -10.61
N GLU A 161 0.38 0.25 -9.58
CA GLU A 161 0.32 0.83 -8.23
C GLU A 161 0.91 2.23 -8.24
N GLU A 162 2.07 2.39 -8.87
CA GLU A 162 2.90 3.59 -8.93
C GLU A 162 2.20 4.82 -9.54
N ASN A 163 1.13 4.61 -10.30
CA ASN A 163 0.32 5.69 -10.89
C ASN A 163 -1.04 5.85 -10.16
N GLY A 164 -1.19 5.31 -8.96
CA GLY A 164 -2.36 5.52 -8.11
C GLY A 164 -3.15 4.27 -7.74
N LYS A 165 -2.47 3.14 -7.56
CA LYS A 165 -3.07 1.88 -7.09
C LYS A 165 -4.16 1.34 -8.03
N ASN A 166 -3.97 1.56 -9.34
CA ASN A 166 -5.03 1.30 -10.31
C ASN A 166 -5.34 -0.20 -10.45
N GLY A 167 -4.33 -1.06 -10.30
CA GLY A 167 -4.52 -2.51 -10.32
C GLY A 167 -5.41 -3.00 -9.17
N SER A 168 -5.10 -2.62 -7.93
CA SER A 168 -5.90 -3.02 -6.77
C SER A 168 -7.29 -2.39 -6.76
N ARG A 169 -7.43 -1.16 -7.22
CA ARG A 169 -8.73 -0.50 -7.40
C ARG A 169 -9.60 -1.24 -8.43
N THR A 170 -9.00 -1.64 -9.56
CA THR A 170 -9.69 -2.45 -10.57
C THR A 170 -10.11 -3.80 -10.01
N TYR A 171 -9.25 -4.45 -9.24
CA TYR A 171 -9.58 -5.72 -8.60
C TYR A 171 -10.74 -5.56 -7.60
N THR A 172 -10.62 -4.62 -6.66
CA THR A 172 -11.66 -4.42 -5.63
C THR A 172 -12.99 -3.97 -6.21
N ALA A 173 -12.98 -3.17 -7.30
CA ALA A 173 -14.20 -2.77 -8.01
C ALA A 173 -14.85 -3.93 -8.77
N SER A 174 -14.10 -4.96 -9.16
CA SER A 174 -14.63 -6.15 -9.85
C SER A 174 -15.24 -7.19 -8.93
N LEU A 175 -15.04 -7.06 -7.60
CA LEU A 175 -15.59 -8.00 -6.62
C LEU A 175 -17.12 -7.96 -6.61
N THR A 176 -17.73 -9.14 -6.69
CA THR A 176 -19.15 -9.28 -6.39
C THR A 176 -19.42 -9.00 -4.91
N GLU A 177 -20.68 -8.68 -4.57
CA GLU A 177 -21.07 -8.50 -3.16
C GLU A 177 -20.85 -9.77 -2.33
N GLU A 178 -21.07 -10.95 -2.94
CA GLU A 178 -20.78 -12.23 -2.32
C GLU A 178 -19.31 -12.39 -1.99
N GLU A 179 -18.42 -12.15 -2.96
CA GLU A 179 -16.96 -12.23 -2.73
C GLU A 179 -16.50 -11.22 -1.69
N ARG A 180 -16.97 -9.98 -1.77
CA ARG A 180 -16.64 -8.93 -0.81
C ARG A 180 -16.99 -9.33 0.62
N THR A 181 -18.18 -9.96 0.80
CA THR A 181 -18.64 -10.43 2.12
C THR A 181 -17.78 -11.59 2.65
N ARG A 182 -17.22 -12.40 1.74
CA ARG A 182 -16.36 -13.54 2.09
C ARG A 182 -14.92 -13.14 2.37
N ILE A 183 -14.45 -12.00 1.84
CA ILE A 183 -13.09 -11.54 2.12
C ILE A 183 -13.01 -11.01 3.55
N VAL A 184 -12.32 -11.75 4.41
CA VAL A 184 -12.23 -11.42 5.83
C VAL A 184 -11.06 -10.51 6.17
N GLY A 185 -10.02 -10.45 5.33
CA GLY A 185 -8.88 -9.56 5.52
C GLY A 185 -7.93 -9.53 4.33
N ALA A 186 -7.10 -8.50 4.28
CA ALA A 186 -6.05 -8.36 3.27
C ALA A 186 -4.72 -7.96 3.93
N ILE A 187 -3.63 -8.62 3.51
CA ILE A 187 -2.26 -8.33 3.94
C ILE A 187 -1.47 -7.95 2.68
N GLN A 188 -1.03 -6.71 2.62
CA GLN A 188 -0.18 -6.18 1.54
C GLN A 188 1.28 -6.23 1.99
N PHE A 189 2.18 -6.56 1.07
CA PHE A 189 3.62 -6.43 1.22
C PHE A 189 4.11 -5.31 0.33
N ASP A 190 4.82 -4.34 0.92
CA ASP A 190 5.38 -3.25 0.13
C ASP A 190 6.62 -2.68 0.82
N MET A 191 7.72 -2.58 0.05
CA MET A 191 9.00 -2.08 0.54
C MET A 191 9.51 -2.80 1.78
N LEU A 192 10.08 -3.99 1.61
CA LEU A 192 10.65 -4.79 2.68
C LEU A 192 12.17 -4.91 2.55
N GLY A 193 12.87 -4.99 3.68
CA GLY A 193 14.27 -5.38 3.75
C GLY A 193 15.28 -4.34 3.28
N GLY A 194 14.92 -3.07 3.06
CA GLY A 194 15.91 -2.05 2.69
C GLY A 194 17.02 -1.90 3.72
N LEU A 195 18.28 -1.93 3.29
CA LEU A 195 19.43 -1.78 4.18
C LEU A 195 19.37 -0.46 4.94
N GLY A 196 19.55 -0.54 6.26
CA GLY A 196 19.44 0.58 7.18
C GLY A 196 18.02 0.77 7.75
N SER A 197 17.05 -0.01 7.33
CA SER A 197 15.75 -0.09 8.02
C SER A 197 15.94 -0.67 9.43
N THR A 198 15.21 -0.14 10.40
CA THR A 198 15.31 -0.54 11.81
C THR A 198 14.18 -1.48 12.27
N GLY A 199 13.41 -2.02 11.34
CA GLY A 199 12.34 -2.96 11.65
C GLY A 199 11.22 -2.97 10.62
N THR A 200 10.24 -3.83 10.86
CA THR A 200 9.04 -3.98 10.04
C THR A 200 7.83 -3.40 10.77
N LEU A 201 7.03 -2.63 10.06
CA LEU A 201 5.77 -2.06 10.53
C LEU A 201 4.61 -2.89 10.02
N VAL A 202 3.56 -2.99 10.83
CA VAL A 202 2.21 -3.33 10.37
C VAL A 202 1.40 -2.04 10.35
N CYS A 203 1.11 -1.56 9.15
CA CYS A 203 0.43 -0.29 8.93
C CYS A 203 -1.05 -0.51 8.61
N THR A 204 -1.89 0.34 9.16
CA THR A 204 -3.26 0.55 8.71
C THR A 204 -3.36 1.92 8.04
N VAL A 205 -4.44 2.17 7.32
CA VAL A 205 -4.63 3.45 6.61
C VAL A 205 -4.80 4.63 7.58
N ASP A 206 -5.36 4.41 8.74
CA ASP A 206 -5.79 5.43 9.70
C ASP A 206 -5.14 5.30 11.08
N GLY A 207 -4.23 4.35 11.26
CA GLY A 207 -3.57 4.07 12.54
C GLY A 207 -4.43 3.28 13.54
N GLU A 208 -5.70 3.05 13.23
CA GLU A 208 -6.57 2.25 14.07
C GLU A 208 -6.32 0.75 13.81
N ALA A 209 -6.07 0.02 14.87
CA ALA A 209 -5.86 -1.42 14.78
C ALA A 209 -7.12 -2.13 14.26
N ASN A 210 -6.91 -3.16 13.46
CA ASN A 210 -7.94 -4.10 13.05
C ASN A 210 -7.50 -5.52 13.42
N TRP A 211 -8.41 -6.49 13.30
CA TRP A 211 -8.14 -7.87 13.72
C TRP A 211 -6.96 -8.50 12.97
N VAL A 212 -6.68 -8.08 11.72
CA VAL A 212 -5.52 -8.56 10.94
C VAL A 212 -4.21 -8.03 11.53
N SER A 213 -4.16 -6.74 11.87
CA SER A 213 -2.97 -6.14 12.54
C SER A 213 -2.73 -6.77 13.91
N ASP A 214 -3.80 -7.00 14.68
CA ASP A 214 -3.71 -7.63 16.01
C ASP A 214 -3.18 -9.07 15.90
N LEU A 215 -3.66 -9.83 14.89
CA LEU A 215 -3.18 -11.19 14.66
C LEU A 215 -1.71 -11.22 14.24
N LEU A 216 -1.30 -10.34 13.33
CA LEU A 216 0.11 -10.25 12.92
C LEU A 216 1.04 -9.91 14.09
N GLN A 217 0.66 -8.93 14.92
CA GLN A 217 1.44 -8.57 16.12
C GLN A 217 1.44 -9.67 17.18
N LYS A 218 0.36 -10.45 17.28
CA LYS A 218 0.32 -11.66 18.12
C LYS A 218 1.32 -12.72 17.61
N LYS A 219 1.43 -12.90 16.28
CA LYS A 219 2.38 -13.85 15.66
C LYS A 219 3.82 -13.38 15.75
N ASN A 220 4.04 -12.09 15.58
CA ASN A 220 5.35 -11.46 15.69
C ASN A 220 5.28 -10.18 16.53
N PRO A 221 5.54 -10.26 17.85
CA PRO A 221 5.54 -9.10 18.72
C PRO A 221 6.60 -8.03 18.38
N GLY A 222 7.52 -8.32 17.46
CA GLY A 222 8.50 -7.36 16.97
C GLY A 222 7.95 -6.43 15.87
N LEU A 223 6.72 -6.68 15.38
CA LEU A 223 6.06 -5.78 14.46
C LEU A 223 5.51 -4.56 15.21
N GLU A 224 5.89 -3.38 14.78
CA GLU A 224 5.39 -2.14 15.34
C GLU A 224 4.21 -1.61 14.51
N SER A 225 3.26 -0.95 15.19
CA SER A 225 2.15 -0.30 14.50
C SER A 225 2.63 0.90 13.71
N GLY A 226 2.08 1.07 12.51
CA GLY A 226 2.37 2.19 11.63
C GLY A 226 1.12 2.70 10.93
N VAL A 227 1.29 3.77 10.18
CA VAL A 227 0.26 4.35 9.33
C VAL A 227 0.85 4.59 7.96
N GLU A 228 0.17 4.10 6.92
CA GLU A 228 0.55 4.35 5.54
C GLU A 228 -0.70 4.34 4.65
N THR A 229 -0.75 5.25 3.69
CA THR A 229 -1.90 5.43 2.79
C THR A 229 -1.53 5.25 1.33
N ALA A 230 -0.26 5.10 1.04
CA ALA A 230 0.28 5.13 -0.32
C ALA A 230 0.50 3.74 -0.93
N SER A 231 -0.20 2.68 -0.46
CA SER A 231 -0.12 1.35 -1.07
C SER A 231 -1.49 0.68 -1.22
N ASP A 232 -1.54 -0.46 -1.90
CA ASP A 232 -2.74 -1.17 -2.36
C ASP A 232 -3.72 -1.61 -1.26
N HIS A 233 -3.26 -1.77 -0.01
CA HIS A 233 -4.14 -2.08 1.13
C HIS A 233 -5.27 -1.04 1.29
N THR A 234 -5.05 0.19 0.83
CA THR A 234 -6.05 1.26 0.86
C THR A 234 -7.27 0.94 0.02
N SER A 235 -7.09 0.25 -1.12
CA SER A 235 -8.20 -0.16 -2.00
C SER A 235 -9.12 -1.16 -1.33
N PHE A 236 -8.56 -2.07 -0.53
CA PHE A 236 -9.35 -3.03 0.26
C PHE A 236 -10.10 -2.34 1.39
N GLN A 237 -9.43 -1.48 2.16
CA GLN A 237 -10.10 -0.77 3.25
C GLN A 237 -11.25 0.11 2.75
N LEU A 238 -11.08 0.83 1.62
CA LEU A 238 -12.15 1.60 0.98
C LEU A 238 -13.34 0.72 0.56
N SER A 239 -13.07 -0.55 0.21
CA SER A 239 -14.09 -1.52 -0.15
C SER A 239 -14.75 -2.20 1.06
N GLY A 240 -14.45 -1.75 2.29
CA GLY A 240 -15.01 -2.31 3.52
C GLY A 240 -14.35 -3.62 3.97
N ILE A 241 -13.12 -3.88 3.55
CA ILE A 241 -12.33 -5.06 3.91
C ILE A 241 -11.20 -4.62 4.86
N PRO A 242 -11.09 -5.19 6.08
CA PRO A 242 -9.96 -4.92 6.96
C PRO A 242 -8.63 -5.25 6.25
N ALA A 243 -7.76 -4.27 6.15
CA ALA A 243 -6.50 -4.43 5.43
C ALA A 243 -5.33 -3.87 6.23
N VAL A 244 -4.16 -4.43 5.99
CA VAL A 244 -2.90 -3.98 6.56
C VAL A 244 -1.80 -4.01 5.50
N LEU A 245 -0.77 -3.22 5.74
CA LEU A 245 0.47 -3.22 4.98
C LEU A 245 1.61 -3.65 5.89
N LEU A 246 2.38 -4.65 5.49
CA LEU A 246 3.68 -4.95 6.05
C LEU A 246 4.73 -4.21 5.23
N MET A 247 5.46 -3.29 5.87
CA MET A 247 6.51 -2.51 5.24
C MET A 247 7.69 -2.30 6.18
N GLN A 248 8.85 -2.00 5.63
CA GLN A 248 10.00 -1.57 6.41
C GLN A 248 9.75 -0.22 7.08
N ARG A 249 10.45 0.06 8.19
CA ARG A 249 10.42 1.39 8.80
C ARG A 249 11.17 2.40 7.94
N GLY A 250 10.42 3.36 7.38
CA GLY A 250 10.92 4.42 6.50
C GLY A 250 11.17 3.95 5.07
N ARG A 251 11.01 4.87 4.12
CA ARG A 251 11.14 4.57 2.68
C ARG A 251 12.60 4.49 2.21
N GLY A 252 13.53 4.99 3.03
CA GLY A 252 14.94 5.03 2.65
C GLY A 252 15.26 6.09 1.59
N TYR A 253 16.54 6.35 1.40
CA TYR A 253 17.06 7.37 0.44
C TYR A 253 17.15 6.84 -1.00
N LEU A 254 16.94 5.55 -1.22
CA LEU A 254 17.00 4.92 -2.55
C LEU A 254 15.63 4.85 -3.24
N TYR A 255 14.56 5.21 -2.52
CA TYR A 255 13.18 5.21 -3.01
C TYR A 255 13.06 5.92 -4.37
N HIS A 256 12.44 5.27 -5.34
CA HIS A 256 12.22 5.75 -6.71
C HIS A 256 13.50 6.17 -7.46
N SER A 257 14.64 5.59 -7.11
CA SER A 257 15.93 5.89 -7.74
C SER A 257 16.50 4.67 -8.47
N ALA A 258 17.43 4.94 -9.41
CA ALA A 258 18.16 3.88 -10.12
C ALA A 258 19.08 3.05 -9.20
N ALA A 259 19.29 3.48 -7.96
CA ALA A 259 20.06 2.75 -6.95
C ALA A 259 19.21 1.77 -6.12
N ASP A 260 17.90 1.71 -6.36
CA ASP A 260 17.02 0.67 -5.79
C ASP A 260 17.27 -0.66 -6.48
N THR A 261 18.25 -1.41 -5.99
CA THR A 261 18.73 -2.68 -6.54
C THR A 261 18.72 -3.78 -5.48
N ALA A 262 18.74 -5.05 -5.91
CA ALA A 262 18.63 -6.22 -5.02
C ALA A 262 19.75 -6.29 -3.97
N GLU A 263 20.96 -5.80 -4.28
CA GLU A 263 22.09 -5.78 -3.35
C GLU A 263 21.87 -4.86 -2.14
N GLN A 264 20.89 -3.96 -2.21
CA GLN A 264 20.54 -3.03 -1.14
C GLN A 264 19.51 -3.61 -0.16
N LEU A 265 19.23 -4.92 -0.23
CA LEU A 265 18.18 -5.55 0.56
C LEU A 265 18.70 -6.61 1.53
N ASP A 266 18.09 -6.66 2.70
CA ASP A 266 18.25 -7.70 3.71
C ASP A 266 17.19 -8.80 3.48
N LEU A 267 17.60 -9.92 2.90
CA LEU A 267 16.72 -11.03 2.59
C LEU A 267 16.10 -11.68 3.84
N TYR A 268 16.79 -11.63 4.97
CA TYR A 268 16.26 -12.19 6.22
C TYR A 268 15.16 -11.30 6.80
N ALA A 269 15.25 -9.99 6.64
CA ALA A 269 14.18 -9.08 7.03
C ALA A 269 12.93 -9.29 6.16
N ILE A 270 13.10 -9.54 4.85
CA ILE A 270 12.01 -9.88 3.94
C ILE A 270 11.37 -11.22 4.36
N ALA A 271 12.18 -12.26 4.59
CA ALA A 271 11.70 -13.56 5.03
C ALA A 271 10.96 -13.49 6.37
N ALA A 272 11.45 -12.72 7.33
CA ALA A 272 10.80 -12.55 8.64
C ALA A 272 9.41 -11.87 8.55
N ALA A 273 9.26 -10.91 7.63
CA ALA A 273 7.96 -10.31 7.36
C ALA A 273 7.00 -11.33 6.71
N ALA A 274 7.50 -12.09 5.73
CA ALA A 274 6.75 -13.15 5.06
C ALA A 274 6.35 -14.29 6.01
N ASP A 275 7.26 -14.73 6.90
CA ASP A 275 6.98 -15.74 7.94
C ASP A 275 5.86 -15.25 8.90
N SER A 276 5.84 -13.95 9.22
CA SER A 276 4.80 -13.37 10.08
C SER A 276 3.42 -13.45 9.41
N ALA A 277 3.36 -13.14 8.12
CA ALA A 277 2.14 -13.25 7.33
C ALA A 277 1.72 -14.73 7.12
N ALA A 278 2.67 -15.63 6.84
CA ALA A 278 2.42 -17.06 6.71
C ALA A 278 1.82 -17.63 8.00
N ALA A 279 2.41 -17.31 9.16
CA ALA A 279 1.93 -17.77 10.46
C ALA A 279 0.53 -17.22 10.80
N ALA A 280 0.21 -15.99 10.40
CA ALA A 280 -1.13 -15.43 10.54
C ALA A 280 -2.13 -16.13 9.60
N ALA A 281 -1.76 -16.30 8.34
CA ALA A 281 -2.57 -17.01 7.35
C ALA A 281 -2.84 -18.46 7.75
N GLU A 282 -1.85 -19.17 8.28
CA GLU A 282 -1.99 -20.55 8.77
C GLU A 282 -3.00 -20.66 9.94
N GLU A 283 -3.01 -19.68 10.88
CA GLU A 283 -4.02 -19.64 11.94
C GLU A 283 -5.42 -19.41 11.35
N ILE A 284 -5.57 -18.52 10.38
CA ILE A 284 -6.85 -18.26 9.71
C ILE A 284 -7.34 -19.51 8.96
N CYS A 285 -6.44 -20.18 8.22
CA CYS A 285 -6.73 -21.37 7.45
C CYS A 285 -7.17 -22.55 8.31
N SER A 286 -6.78 -22.60 9.59
CA SER A 286 -7.05 -23.71 10.52
C SER A 286 -8.11 -23.37 11.57
N ALA A 287 -8.70 -22.18 11.54
CA ALA A 287 -9.68 -21.75 12.52
C ALA A 287 -11.06 -22.35 12.23
N ASP A 288 -11.67 -22.95 13.26
CA ASP A 288 -13.07 -23.45 13.20
C ASP A 288 -14.13 -22.32 13.18
N THR A 289 -13.71 -21.06 13.23
CA THR A 289 -14.59 -19.89 13.33
C THR A 289 -14.40 -18.96 12.14
N SER A 290 -15.53 -18.57 11.53
CA SER A 290 -15.52 -17.55 10.49
C SER A 290 -15.23 -16.15 11.08
N TYR A 291 -14.37 -15.41 10.41
CA TYR A 291 -14.05 -14.01 10.73
C TYR A 291 -15.03 -13.01 10.09
N ARG A 292 -16.02 -13.44 9.30
CA ARG A 292 -16.90 -12.56 8.50
C ARG A 292 -17.59 -11.46 9.30
N ALA A 293 -18.16 -11.80 10.46
CA ALA A 293 -18.87 -10.81 11.27
C ALA A 293 -17.94 -9.70 11.78
N LEU A 294 -16.75 -10.09 12.26
CA LEU A 294 -15.73 -9.16 12.74
C LEU A 294 -15.15 -8.33 11.60
N ALA A 295 -14.86 -8.98 10.48
CA ALA A 295 -14.33 -8.33 9.28
C ALA A 295 -15.31 -7.29 8.74
N ARG A 296 -16.59 -7.61 8.68
CA ARG A 296 -17.63 -6.68 8.24
C ARG A 296 -17.74 -5.47 9.17
N GLU A 297 -17.83 -5.67 10.47
CA GLU A 297 -17.91 -4.57 11.44
C GLU A 297 -16.72 -3.63 11.34
N GLN A 298 -15.51 -4.17 11.33
CA GLN A 298 -14.28 -3.37 11.28
C GLN A 298 -14.05 -2.75 9.89
N GLY A 299 -14.40 -3.49 8.82
CA GLY A 299 -14.27 -3.02 7.45
C GLY A 299 -15.18 -1.83 7.15
N GLU A 300 -16.46 -1.90 7.57
CA GLU A 300 -17.40 -0.78 7.43
C GLU A 300 -16.92 0.47 8.18
N ARG A 301 -16.38 0.29 9.39
CA ARG A 301 -15.80 1.40 10.16
C ARG A 301 -14.55 1.97 9.49
N GLY A 302 -13.65 1.11 9.02
CA GLY A 302 -12.42 1.52 8.35
C GLY A 302 -12.70 2.25 7.04
N ALA A 303 -13.60 1.74 6.21
CA ALA A 303 -14.02 2.39 4.98
C ALA A 303 -14.65 3.77 5.25
N TYR A 304 -15.50 3.86 6.27
CA TYR A 304 -16.10 5.13 6.67
C TYR A 304 -15.06 6.16 7.11
N ARG A 305 -14.10 5.75 7.96
CA ARG A 305 -13.01 6.63 8.39
C ARG A 305 -12.15 7.08 7.21
N GLN A 306 -11.74 6.13 6.37
CA GLN A 306 -10.93 6.42 5.19
C GLN A 306 -11.67 7.33 4.19
N THR A 307 -12.95 7.10 3.93
CA THR A 307 -13.75 7.96 3.06
C THR A 307 -13.78 9.39 3.60
N ARG A 308 -13.87 9.57 4.90
CA ARG A 308 -13.88 10.89 5.52
C ARG A 308 -12.51 11.57 5.55
N GLN A 309 -11.44 10.80 5.73
CA GLN A 309 -10.08 11.31 5.80
C GLN A 309 -9.45 11.52 4.41
N ASN A 310 -9.82 10.67 3.44
CA ASN A 310 -9.24 10.61 2.10
C ASN A 310 -10.09 11.25 1.01
N MET A 311 -11.07 12.06 1.34
CA MET A 311 -11.83 12.83 0.34
C MET A 311 -10.95 13.71 -0.55
N ILE A 312 -9.61 13.59 -0.42
CA ILE A 312 -8.66 14.49 -1.02
C ILE A 312 -7.49 13.70 -1.56
N TYR A 313 -7.62 13.21 -2.79
CA TYR A 313 -6.47 12.75 -3.56
C TYR A 313 -5.92 13.91 -4.39
N PHE A 314 -4.92 14.59 -3.87
CA PHE A 314 -4.17 15.56 -4.66
C PHE A 314 -3.51 14.85 -5.84
N GLY A 315 -3.60 15.45 -7.02
CA GLY A 315 -3.18 14.83 -8.27
C GLY A 315 -4.26 13.97 -8.96
N SER A 316 -5.42 13.74 -8.34
CA SER A 316 -6.54 13.08 -9.03
C SER A 316 -7.15 13.99 -10.10
N SER A 317 -7.62 13.38 -11.19
CA SER A 317 -8.43 14.10 -12.17
C SER A 317 -9.78 14.54 -11.56
N ARG A 318 -10.42 15.53 -12.18
CA ARG A 318 -11.76 15.93 -11.76
C ARG A 318 -12.75 14.77 -11.83
N ALA A 319 -12.71 14.00 -12.91
CA ALA A 319 -13.60 12.85 -13.08
C ALA A 319 -13.44 11.80 -11.98
N ASP A 320 -12.20 11.50 -11.58
CA ASP A 320 -11.91 10.56 -10.50
C ASP A 320 -12.37 11.12 -9.15
N THR A 321 -12.16 12.42 -8.93
CA THR A 321 -12.62 13.10 -7.70
C THR A 321 -14.14 13.09 -7.59
N GLU A 322 -14.86 13.39 -8.67
CA GLU A 322 -16.32 13.39 -8.72
C GLU A 322 -16.90 11.98 -8.57
N ALA A 323 -16.27 10.98 -9.20
CA ALA A 323 -16.65 9.57 -9.01
C ALA A 323 -16.48 9.13 -7.56
N TYR A 324 -15.43 9.61 -6.91
CA TYR A 324 -15.16 9.32 -5.50
C TYR A 324 -16.14 10.02 -4.56
N ILE A 325 -16.44 11.29 -4.82
CA ILE A 325 -17.40 12.09 -4.03
C ILE A 325 -18.84 11.59 -4.25
N GLY A 326 -19.13 10.98 -5.40
CA GLY A 326 -20.47 10.57 -5.82
C GLY A 326 -21.35 11.74 -6.26
N ALA A 327 -20.77 12.92 -6.54
CA ALA A 327 -21.48 14.11 -6.97
C ALA A 327 -20.63 14.94 -7.93
N ALA A 328 -21.25 15.54 -8.93
CA ALA A 328 -20.62 16.52 -9.79
C ALA A 328 -20.43 17.86 -9.08
N GLY A 329 -19.29 18.51 -9.29
CA GLY A 329 -19.01 19.84 -8.77
C GLY A 329 -19.67 20.93 -9.61
N GLU A 330 -20.11 22.00 -8.97
CA GLU A 330 -20.59 23.21 -9.65
C GLU A 330 -19.39 24.08 -10.04
N PRO A 331 -19.21 24.44 -11.33
CA PRO A 331 -18.09 25.28 -11.74
C PRO A 331 -18.23 26.69 -11.16
N VAL A 332 -17.18 27.16 -10.50
CA VAL A 332 -17.14 28.49 -9.85
C VAL A 332 -16.29 29.46 -10.66
N GLY A 333 -15.20 29.01 -11.24
CA GLY A 333 -14.30 29.85 -12.00
C GLY A 333 -13.20 29.06 -12.74
N ALA A 334 -12.60 29.75 -13.71
CA ALA A 334 -11.43 29.27 -14.42
C ALA A 334 -10.48 30.45 -14.67
N SER A 335 -9.17 30.17 -14.66
CA SER A 335 -8.13 31.13 -14.97
C SER A 335 -6.96 30.45 -15.65
N GLU A 336 -6.12 31.23 -16.35
CA GLU A 336 -4.89 30.76 -16.96
C GLU A 336 -3.73 31.64 -16.49
N ILE A 337 -2.60 31.01 -16.21
CA ILE A 337 -1.34 31.69 -15.91
C ILE A 337 -0.32 31.19 -16.94
N SER A 338 0.27 32.11 -17.69
CA SER A 338 1.23 31.78 -18.74
C SER A 338 2.58 32.44 -18.50
N GLY A 339 3.64 31.71 -18.83
CA GLY A 339 5.02 32.19 -18.89
C GLY A 339 5.67 31.82 -20.21
N GLU A 340 6.98 32.08 -20.34
CA GLU A 340 7.72 31.74 -21.58
C GLU A 340 7.77 30.21 -21.77
N GLY A 341 6.97 29.69 -22.72
CA GLY A 341 6.92 28.27 -23.09
C GLY A 341 6.04 27.39 -22.24
N TRP A 342 5.21 27.93 -21.34
CA TRP A 342 4.24 27.18 -20.55
C TRP A 342 2.95 27.94 -20.28
N THR A 343 1.87 27.21 -20.07
CA THR A 343 0.57 27.72 -19.63
C THR A 343 -0.02 26.73 -18.63
N ASP A 344 -0.41 27.24 -17.48
CA ASP A 344 -1.18 26.47 -16.49
C ASP A 344 -2.64 26.95 -16.51
N THR A 345 -3.56 26.00 -16.58
CA THR A 345 -4.99 26.24 -16.44
C THR A 345 -5.44 25.89 -15.03
N TYR A 346 -6.27 26.75 -14.45
CA TYR A 346 -6.86 26.53 -13.12
C TYR A 346 -8.38 26.52 -13.27
N GLU A 347 -9.01 25.50 -12.72
CA GLU A 347 -10.46 25.36 -12.66
C GLU A 347 -10.89 25.16 -11.21
N THR A 348 -11.90 25.88 -10.74
CA THR A 348 -12.43 25.74 -9.39
C THR A 348 -13.88 25.28 -9.42
N TYR A 349 -14.18 24.25 -8.65
CA TYR A 349 -15.50 23.66 -8.51
C TYR A 349 -15.94 23.68 -7.04
N HIS A 350 -17.21 23.98 -6.81
CA HIS A 350 -17.85 23.94 -5.51
C HIS A 350 -18.54 22.60 -5.29
N TYR A 351 -18.36 22.05 -4.08
CA TYR A 351 -19.03 20.85 -3.60
C TYR A 351 -19.64 21.12 -2.22
N SER A 352 -20.88 20.68 -2.01
CA SER A 352 -21.50 20.71 -0.69
C SER A 352 -21.09 19.45 0.07
N MET A 353 -20.30 19.62 1.12
CA MET A 353 -19.74 18.52 1.88
C MET A 353 -19.73 18.82 3.37
N HIS A 354 -19.76 17.74 4.17
CA HIS A 354 -19.57 17.82 5.60
C HIS A 354 -18.14 17.45 5.97
N TRP A 355 -17.49 18.29 6.73
CA TRP A 355 -16.13 18.08 7.22
C TRP A 355 -16.12 17.97 8.75
N PHE A 356 -15.02 17.51 9.32
CA PHE A 356 -14.82 17.42 10.77
C PHE A 356 -15.95 16.67 11.50
N ASP A 357 -16.16 15.41 11.14
CA ASP A 357 -17.19 14.55 11.69
C ASP A 357 -18.64 15.04 11.48
N SER A 358 -18.89 15.67 10.36
CA SER A 358 -20.22 16.21 9.99
C SER A 358 -20.78 17.22 11.00
N LYS A 359 -19.95 17.77 11.88
CA LYS A 359 -20.38 18.73 12.89
C LYS A 359 -20.52 20.15 12.32
N VAL A 360 -19.76 20.45 11.25
CA VAL A 360 -19.75 21.76 10.63
C VAL A 360 -19.99 21.59 9.14
N PRO A 361 -21.12 22.12 8.61
CA PRO A 361 -21.30 22.20 7.17
C PRO A 361 -20.29 23.19 6.59
N MET A 362 -19.54 22.75 5.58
CA MET A 362 -18.49 23.50 4.92
C MET A 362 -18.78 23.61 3.43
N SER A 363 -18.79 24.81 2.90
CA SER A 363 -18.64 25.04 1.47
C SER A 363 -17.22 24.66 1.06
N THR A 364 -17.10 23.74 0.14
CA THR A 364 -15.82 23.15 -0.25
C THR A 364 -15.51 23.51 -1.69
N TYR A 365 -14.35 24.10 -1.92
CA TYR A 365 -13.90 24.52 -3.25
C TYR A 365 -12.66 23.73 -3.63
N TYR A 366 -12.75 22.97 -4.72
CA TYR A 366 -11.65 22.18 -5.27
C TYR A 366 -11.04 22.91 -6.45
N GLN A 367 -9.76 23.20 -6.36
CA GLN A 367 -9.00 23.84 -7.42
C GLN A 367 -8.15 22.79 -8.14
N TYR A 368 -8.34 22.70 -9.45
CA TYR A 368 -7.60 21.82 -10.34
C TYR A 368 -6.62 22.66 -11.16
N ARG A 369 -5.38 22.23 -11.22
CA ARG A 369 -4.35 22.77 -12.10
C ARG A 369 -4.09 21.76 -13.22
N ASN A 370 -4.22 22.20 -14.47
CA ASN A 370 -4.07 21.32 -15.65
C ASN A 370 -4.93 20.05 -15.57
N GLY A 371 -6.12 20.16 -14.96
CA GLY A 371 -7.05 19.04 -14.79
C GLY A 371 -6.80 18.14 -13.58
N PHE A 372 -5.78 18.42 -12.75
CA PHE A 372 -5.45 17.65 -11.56
C PHE A 372 -5.67 18.45 -10.28
N LEU A 373 -6.23 17.81 -9.26
CA LEU A 373 -6.53 18.44 -7.97
C LEU A 373 -5.25 18.91 -7.29
N GLU A 374 -5.14 20.21 -7.04
CA GLU A 374 -3.98 20.85 -6.43
C GLU A 374 -4.27 21.39 -5.03
N ARG A 375 -5.49 21.94 -4.82
CA ARG A 375 -5.82 22.65 -3.60
C ARG A 375 -7.29 22.49 -3.25
N ILE A 376 -7.59 22.51 -1.94
CA ILE A 376 -8.95 22.54 -1.41
C ILE A 376 -9.08 23.70 -0.43
N GLU A 377 -10.16 24.44 -0.57
CA GLU A 377 -10.55 25.47 0.36
C GLU A 377 -11.89 25.11 1.00
N LEU A 378 -11.97 25.31 2.32
CA LEU A 378 -13.16 25.03 3.11
C LEU A 378 -13.59 26.31 3.81
N ARG A 379 -14.87 26.63 3.72
CA ARG A 379 -15.49 27.76 4.41
C ARG A 379 -16.71 27.28 5.18
N PRO A 380 -16.87 27.63 6.47
CA PRO A 380 -18.11 27.34 7.19
C PRO A 380 -19.31 27.96 6.47
N GLU A 381 -20.38 27.19 6.25
CA GLU A 381 -21.61 27.69 5.61
C GLU A 381 -22.41 28.60 6.53
N GLU A 382 -22.26 28.40 7.84
CA GLU A 382 -22.98 29.24 8.83
C GLU A 382 -22.05 30.33 9.40
N THR A 383 -22.54 31.55 9.46
CA THR A 383 -21.81 32.70 9.99
C THR A 383 -21.56 32.67 11.51
N GLY A 384 -21.97 31.58 12.18
CA GLY A 384 -21.86 31.38 13.64
C GLY A 384 -20.57 30.73 14.10
N TYR A 385 -19.78 30.10 13.20
CA TYR A 385 -18.54 29.49 13.59
C TYR A 385 -17.39 30.48 13.63
N THR A 386 -16.76 30.56 14.79
CA THR A 386 -15.56 31.40 14.96
C THR A 386 -14.31 30.60 14.50
N GLY A 387 -13.25 31.33 14.12
CA GLY A 387 -11.97 30.69 13.79
C GLY A 387 -11.41 29.81 14.92
N GLU A 388 -11.74 30.12 16.17
CA GLU A 388 -11.33 29.35 17.33
C GLU A 388 -12.06 28.00 17.39
N GLN A 389 -13.34 27.94 17.10
CA GLN A 389 -14.11 26.68 17.02
C GLN A 389 -13.64 25.79 15.87
N VAL A 390 -13.31 26.37 14.72
CA VAL A 390 -12.72 25.63 13.60
C VAL A 390 -11.33 25.12 13.96
N ARG A 391 -10.53 25.93 14.66
CA ARG A 391 -9.23 25.54 15.18
C ARG A 391 -9.34 24.31 16.10
N GLU A 392 -10.25 24.35 17.07
CA GLU A 392 -10.48 23.24 18.01
C GLU A 392 -10.84 21.92 17.27
N LEU A 393 -11.64 22.02 16.20
CA LEU A 393 -11.98 20.86 15.38
C LEU A 393 -10.77 20.29 14.63
N ILE A 394 -9.92 21.17 14.08
CA ILE A 394 -8.69 20.74 13.40
C ILE A 394 -7.71 20.14 14.42
N GLU A 395 -7.53 20.76 15.57
CA GLU A 395 -6.66 20.26 16.65
C GLU A 395 -7.13 18.90 17.21
N ALA A 396 -8.43 18.66 17.28
CA ALA A 396 -8.97 17.36 17.69
C ALA A 396 -8.63 16.25 16.70
N MET A 397 -8.41 16.55 15.41
CA MET A 397 -8.08 15.58 14.38
C MET A 397 -6.57 15.44 14.13
N TYR A 398 -5.83 16.53 14.19
CA TYR A 398 -4.43 16.61 13.74
C TYR A 398 -3.45 16.97 14.87
N GLY A 399 -3.94 17.15 16.09
CA GLY A 399 -3.11 17.55 17.22
C GLY A 399 -2.75 19.04 17.23
N SER A 400 -1.68 19.38 17.95
CA SER A 400 -1.22 20.78 18.06
C SER A 400 -0.68 21.31 16.72
N PRO A 401 -0.87 22.61 16.42
CA PRO A 401 -0.32 23.20 15.21
C PRO A 401 1.20 23.15 15.18
N VAL A 402 1.76 23.01 13.99
CA VAL A 402 3.22 23.00 13.75
C VAL A 402 3.78 24.37 13.40
N SER A 403 2.92 25.32 13.05
CA SER A 403 3.33 26.71 12.76
C SER A 403 2.23 27.71 13.12
N GLU A 404 2.62 28.89 13.60
CA GLU A 404 1.75 30.04 13.82
C GLU A 404 2.49 31.32 13.37
N GLU A 405 2.26 31.75 12.15
CA GLU A 405 2.91 32.93 11.58
C GLU A 405 1.96 33.74 10.69
N GLY A 406 2.08 35.06 10.72
CA GLY A 406 1.40 35.96 9.79
C GLY A 406 -0.13 35.88 9.83
N GLY A 407 -0.74 35.50 10.95
CA GLY A 407 -2.17 35.28 11.07
C GLY A 407 -2.70 33.99 10.49
N GLN A 408 -1.81 33.08 10.17
CA GLN A 408 -2.11 31.70 9.75
C GLN A 408 -1.65 30.71 10.82
N THR A 409 -2.47 29.69 11.05
CA THR A 409 -2.12 28.52 11.87
C THR A 409 -2.02 27.31 10.97
N GLY A 410 -0.93 26.57 11.07
CA GLY A 410 -0.65 25.43 10.21
C GLY A 410 -0.53 24.11 10.94
N TRP A 411 -1.09 23.06 10.38
CA TRP A 411 -0.95 21.67 10.81
C TRP A 411 -0.32 20.86 9.69
N SER A 412 0.44 19.87 10.09
CA SER A 412 1.03 18.88 9.19
C SER A 412 0.37 17.54 9.46
N ASP A 413 -0.13 16.92 8.41
CA ASP A 413 -0.46 15.51 8.42
C ASP A 413 0.62 14.74 7.65
N PRO A 414 1.68 14.27 8.33
CA PRO A 414 2.78 13.57 7.68
C PRO A 414 2.35 12.21 7.12
N ILE A 415 1.24 11.67 7.63
CA ILE A 415 0.69 10.39 7.25
C ILE A 415 0.11 10.48 5.83
N TYR A 416 -0.66 11.55 5.59
CA TYR A 416 -1.32 11.76 4.31
C TYR A 416 -0.60 12.75 3.41
N SER A 417 0.64 13.14 3.76
CA SER A 417 1.39 14.18 3.05
C SER A 417 0.59 15.47 2.86
N LYS A 418 -0.27 15.82 3.82
CA LYS A 418 -1.12 16.98 3.76
C LYS A 418 -0.61 18.11 4.65
N TYR A 419 -0.88 19.31 4.18
CA TYR A 419 -0.66 20.54 4.93
C TYR A 419 -1.99 21.29 5.04
N ILE A 420 -2.37 21.66 6.26
CA ILE A 420 -3.63 22.30 6.56
C ILE A 420 -3.32 23.67 7.13
N THR A 421 -3.92 24.72 6.60
CA THR A 421 -3.82 26.06 7.17
C THR A 421 -5.19 26.61 7.53
N LEU A 422 -5.27 27.24 8.68
CA LEU A 422 -6.39 28.07 9.09
C LEU A 422 -5.95 29.54 9.00
N SER A 423 -6.69 30.33 8.25
CA SER A 423 -6.48 31.77 8.10
C SER A 423 -7.80 32.50 8.16
N ARG A 424 -7.74 33.83 8.14
CA ARG A 424 -8.93 34.70 8.07
C ARG A 424 -8.76 35.68 6.93
N ASP A 425 -9.74 35.75 6.05
CA ASP A 425 -9.82 36.70 4.98
C ASP A 425 -11.05 37.65 5.15
N GLN A 426 -11.41 38.39 4.09
CA GLN A 426 -12.54 39.32 4.12
C GLN A 426 -13.90 38.60 4.25
N GLU A 427 -13.98 37.33 3.86
CA GLU A 427 -15.18 36.50 3.92
C GLU A 427 -15.27 35.67 5.21
N GLY A 428 -14.24 35.68 6.05
CA GLY A 428 -14.23 35.04 7.36
C GLY A 428 -13.14 34.01 7.52
N CYS A 429 -13.51 32.85 8.08
CA CYS A 429 -12.60 31.74 8.33
C CYS A 429 -12.35 30.94 7.04
N LEU A 430 -11.10 30.70 6.72
CA LEU A 430 -10.67 29.92 5.57
C LEU A 430 -9.73 28.81 6.01
N VAL A 431 -10.09 27.56 5.73
CA VAL A 431 -9.22 26.40 5.86
C VAL A 431 -8.71 26.00 4.48
N THR A 432 -7.40 25.89 4.32
CA THR A 432 -6.80 25.43 3.07
C THR A 432 -6.10 24.10 3.32
N VAL A 433 -6.31 23.14 2.44
CA VAL A 433 -5.63 21.84 2.46
C VAL A 433 -4.81 21.70 1.18
N GLY A 434 -3.56 21.35 1.32
CA GLY A 434 -2.62 21.12 0.24
C GLY A 434 -1.79 19.85 0.45
N ASN A 435 -1.04 19.42 -0.57
CA ASN A 435 -0.17 18.26 -0.50
C ASN A 435 1.31 18.69 -0.50
N TYR A 436 2.13 18.06 0.34
CA TYR A 436 3.57 18.29 0.37
C TYR A 436 4.29 17.83 -0.91
N SER A 437 3.77 16.83 -1.61
CA SER A 437 4.41 16.29 -2.83
C SER A 437 4.26 17.17 -4.07
N VAL A 438 3.31 18.10 -4.06
CA VAL A 438 3.14 19.12 -5.13
C VAL A 438 3.78 20.42 -4.64
N GLY A 439 5.10 20.41 -4.45
CA GLY A 439 5.98 21.55 -4.19
C GLY A 439 5.39 22.74 -3.43
N ILE A 440 5.47 22.71 -2.10
CA ILE A 440 5.16 23.86 -1.21
C ILE A 440 5.85 25.16 -1.64
N THR A 441 6.97 25.08 -2.34
CA THR A 441 7.72 26.22 -2.87
C THR A 441 6.93 27.08 -3.85
N ASN A 442 5.89 26.57 -4.49
CA ASN A 442 5.09 27.34 -5.44
C ASN A 442 3.78 27.89 -4.87
N VAL A 443 3.27 27.33 -3.78
CA VAL A 443 1.99 27.79 -3.18
C VAL A 443 2.17 29.08 -2.36
N LEU A 444 3.32 29.25 -1.71
CA LEU A 444 3.62 30.48 -0.95
C LEU A 444 4.21 31.62 -1.81
N ALA A 445 4.69 31.32 -3.02
CA ALA A 445 5.32 32.30 -3.91
C ALA A 445 4.38 32.94 -4.94
N SER A 446 3.15 32.49 -5.07
CA SER A 446 2.24 32.90 -6.15
C SER A 446 1.06 33.78 -5.75
N TYR A 447 1.02 34.28 -4.51
CA TYR A 447 0.06 35.35 -4.17
C TYR A 447 0.79 36.67 -3.87
N PRO A 448 0.62 37.70 -4.71
CA PRO A 448 1.02 39.04 -4.31
C PRO A 448 0.13 39.49 -3.13
N VAL A 449 0.77 40.03 -2.12
CA VAL A 449 0.19 40.68 -0.95
C VAL A 449 -0.76 41.80 -1.38
#